data_c1ec9981e69391f1ea370df82f393471
#
_entry.id   c1ec9981e69391f1ea370df82f393471
#
_cell.length_a   1.000
_cell.length_b   1.000
_cell.length_c   1.000
_cell.angle_alpha   90.00
_cell.angle_beta   90.00
_cell.angle_gamma   90.00
#
_symmetry.space_group_name_H-M   'P 1'
#
loop_
_entity.id
_entity.type
_entity.pdbx_description
1 polymer ?
#
loop_
_entity_poly.entity_id
_entity_poly.type
_entity_poly.pdbx_seq_one_letter_code
_entity_poly.pdbx_strand_id
1 'polypeptide(L)'
;MKIDRTGFMRYNGGALKAAPKERISYMIGIIGAMEIEVAGITAALTDHKTETLCGVTFHTGKLNGTDVVAAKCGVGKVNAAMCTAAMILNYAPSVVINTGVAGGIGEGVKIGNMVVASHTVQYDYDTTAIGEPKGFVMIGSEGVVQLPTSAKHNAVLEKYAEKIYNGVHTGVIATGDRFVADPAFCLQLKAEFGAISCEMETGAVAQVCAVNKTPFCGLRAISDNANDEGSVDFETFAKSSAEKCIELLKDAVGELNEVQ
;
A
#
# COMPACT_ATOMS: atom_id res chain seq x y z
N MET A 1 23.56 -8.20 -27.40
CA MET A 1 22.31 -8.96 -27.23
C MET A 1 22.53 -10.33 -27.84
N LYS A 2 22.58 -11.39 -27.06
CA LYS A 2 22.73 -12.77 -27.56
C LYS A 2 21.59 -13.59 -26.97
N ILE A 3 20.86 -14.29 -27.83
CA ILE A 3 19.84 -15.27 -27.44
C ILE A 3 20.55 -16.61 -27.29
N ASP A 4 20.43 -17.26 -26.16
CA ASP A 4 20.95 -18.60 -25.97
C ASP A 4 20.01 -19.67 -26.62
N ARG A 5 20.48 -20.92 -26.67
CA ARG A 5 19.74 -22.03 -27.32
C ARG A 5 18.43 -22.43 -26.59
N THR A 6 18.12 -21.81 -25.46
CA THR A 6 16.91 -22.05 -24.67
C THR A 6 15.87 -20.93 -24.83
N GLY A 7 16.14 -19.90 -25.66
CA GLY A 7 15.19 -18.82 -25.97
C GLY A 7 15.13 -17.70 -24.93
N PHE A 8 15.98 -17.71 -23.90
CA PHE A 8 16.02 -16.66 -22.89
C PHE A 8 16.94 -15.50 -23.29
N MET A 9 16.43 -14.28 -23.20
CA MET A 9 17.23 -13.07 -23.37
C MET A 9 18.09 -12.83 -22.10
N ARG A 10 19.40 -12.95 -22.24
CA ARG A 10 20.33 -12.44 -21.21
C ARG A 10 20.74 -11.01 -21.55
N TYR A 11 20.40 -10.08 -20.67
CA TYR A 11 20.98 -8.75 -20.67
C TYR A 11 22.42 -8.84 -20.13
N ASN A 12 23.41 -8.41 -20.91
CA ASN A 12 24.75 -8.15 -20.38
C ASN A 12 24.62 -6.99 -19.37
N GLY A 13 24.72 -7.32 -18.09
CA GLY A 13 24.66 -6.35 -17.00
C GLY A 13 25.78 -5.34 -17.11
N GLY A 14 25.45 -4.13 -17.55
CA GLY A 14 26.20 -2.97 -17.10
C GLY A 14 26.09 -2.93 -15.57
N ALA A 15 27.22 -2.75 -14.88
CA ALA A 15 27.26 -2.69 -13.43
C ALA A 15 26.19 -1.70 -12.92
N LEU A 16 25.13 -2.24 -12.34
CA LEU A 16 24.23 -1.44 -11.52
C LEU A 16 25.10 -0.75 -10.47
N LYS A 17 25.07 0.59 -10.43
CA LYS A 17 25.71 1.32 -9.34
C LYS A 17 25.21 0.69 -8.04
N ALA A 18 26.16 0.30 -7.19
CA ALA A 18 25.87 -0.26 -5.88
C ALA A 18 24.78 0.57 -5.21
N ALA A 19 23.81 -0.11 -4.62
CA ALA A 19 22.82 0.55 -3.78
C ALA A 19 23.56 1.50 -2.81
N PRO A 20 23.05 2.71 -2.57
CA PRO A 20 23.67 3.64 -1.65
C PRO A 20 23.87 2.93 -0.31
N LYS A 21 25.08 3.12 0.29
CA LYS A 21 25.41 2.65 1.64
C LYS A 21 24.22 2.91 2.55
N GLU A 22 23.93 1.94 3.43
CA GLU A 22 22.90 1.99 4.47
C GLU A 22 22.74 3.42 5.01
N ARG A 23 21.78 4.15 4.49
CA ARG A 23 21.28 5.34 5.14
C ARG A 23 20.32 4.82 6.20
N ILE A 24 20.72 4.84 7.45
CA ILE A 24 19.78 4.72 8.55
C ILE A 24 18.89 5.95 8.44
N SER A 25 17.77 5.81 7.77
CA SER A 25 16.72 6.83 7.70
C SER A 25 15.69 6.47 8.75
N TYR A 26 15.38 7.41 9.61
CA TYR A 26 14.29 7.30 10.57
C TYR A 26 13.00 7.95 10.02
N MET A 27 12.93 8.14 8.72
CA MET A 27 11.80 8.79 8.04
C MET A 27 10.73 7.76 7.69
N ILE A 28 9.47 8.07 8.00
CA ILE A 28 8.32 7.24 7.62
C ILE A 28 7.74 7.74 6.30
N GLY A 29 7.57 6.82 5.34
CA GLY A 29 6.89 7.09 4.08
C GLY A 29 5.39 6.84 4.21
N ILE A 30 4.55 7.80 3.76
CA ILE A 30 3.09 7.67 3.74
C ILE A 30 2.60 7.95 2.33
N ILE A 31 1.86 7.01 1.75
CA ILE A 31 1.30 7.11 0.39
C ILE A 31 -0.22 6.91 0.46
N GLY A 32 -0.98 7.88 -0.04
CA GLY A 32 -2.40 7.73 -0.35
C GLY A 32 -2.65 7.96 -1.83
N ALA A 33 -3.73 7.44 -2.38
CA ALA A 33 -4.10 7.62 -3.79
C ALA A 33 -4.79 8.96 -4.06
N MET A 34 -5.60 9.41 -3.11
CA MET A 34 -6.46 10.59 -3.25
C MET A 34 -6.08 11.71 -2.29
N GLU A 35 -6.48 12.94 -2.63
CA GLU A 35 -6.23 14.11 -1.78
C GLU A 35 -6.79 13.93 -0.37
N ILE A 36 -8.02 13.41 -0.25
CA ILE A 36 -8.68 13.18 1.04
C ILE A 36 -7.89 12.24 1.97
N GLU A 37 -7.03 11.38 1.43
CA GLU A 37 -6.26 10.38 2.19
C GLU A 37 -4.95 10.94 2.75
N VAL A 38 -4.44 12.04 2.19
CA VAL A 38 -3.13 12.62 2.58
C VAL A 38 -3.20 14.06 3.06
N ALA A 39 -4.24 14.82 2.69
CA ALA A 39 -4.32 16.25 3.00
C ALA A 39 -4.18 16.57 4.50
N GLY A 40 -4.79 15.79 5.36
CA GLY A 40 -4.69 15.99 6.81
C GLY A 40 -3.32 15.63 7.40
N ILE A 41 -2.55 14.75 6.74
CA ILE A 41 -1.15 14.48 7.10
C ILE A 41 -0.28 15.67 6.68
N THR A 42 -0.37 16.07 5.41
CA THR A 42 0.45 17.17 4.86
C THR A 42 0.18 18.51 5.54
N ALA A 43 -1.07 18.78 5.90
CA ALA A 43 -1.45 19.98 6.67
C ALA A 43 -0.93 19.98 8.12
N ALA A 44 -0.66 18.82 8.70
CA ALA A 44 -0.13 18.68 10.06
C ALA A 44 1.40 18.69 10.14
N LEU A 45 2.12 18.70 9.00
CA LEU A 45 3.57 18.71 8.98
C LEU A 45 4.12 20.06 9.46
N THR A 46 5.03 20.02 10.42
CA THR A 46 5.93 21.14 10.76
C THR A 46 7.23 21.02 9.93
N ASP A 47 7.96 22.12 9.77
CA ASP A 47 9.15 22.19 8.90
C ASP A 47 8.88 21.72 7.47
N HIS A 48 7.66 21.95 6.99
CA HIS A 48 7.10 21.44 5.76
C HIS A 48 7.84 21.96 4.52
N LYS A 49 8.25 21.03 3.67
CA LYS A 49 8.87 21.29 2.36
C LYS A 49 8.18 20.43 1.31
N THR A 50 8.20 20.92 0.07
CA THR A 50 7.66 20.19 -1.08
C THR A 50 8.71 20.04 -2.18
N GLU A 51 8.70 18.91 -2.85
CA GLU A 51 9.50 18.64 -4.03
C GLU A 51 8.69 17.81 -5.01
N THR A 52 8.80 18.09 -6.30
CA THR A 52 8.12 17.32 -7.34
C THR A 52 9.09 16.43 -8.08
N LEU A 53 8.89 15.12 -8.02
CA LEU A 53 9.70 14.09 -8.67
C LEU A 53 8.79 13.15 -9.46
N CYS A 54 9.12 12.85 -10.69
CA CYS A 54 8.31 11.98 -11.57
C CYS A 54 6.82 12.39 -11.66
N GLY A 55 6.53 13.71 -11.58
CA GLY A 55 5.16 14.22 -11.61
C GLY A 55 4.37 14.07 -10.29
N VAL A 56 4.98 13.53 -9.24
CA VAL A 56 4.41 13.39 -7.90
C VAL A 56 4.99 14.46 -6.98
N THR A 57 4.15 15.15 -6.23
CA THR A 57 4.59 16.09 -5.19
C THR A 57 4.78 15.35 -3.88
N PHE A 58 6.00 15.38 -3.38
CA PHE A 58 6.39 14.86 -2.08
C PHE A 58 6.40 15.97 -1.03
N HIS A 59 5.82 15.71 0.11
CA HIS A 59 5.74 16.60 1.25
C HIS A 59 6.59 16.02 2.37
N THR A 60 7.69 16.69 2.71
CA THR A 60 8.55 16.30 3.83
C THR A 60 8.37 17.24 5.00
N GLY A 61 8.53 16.74 6.21
CA GLY A 61 8.42 17.53 7.44
C GLY A 61 8.37 16.63 8.67
N LYS A 62 7.94 17.21 9.80
CA LYS A 62 7.76 16.46 11.04
C LYS A 62 6.28 16.32 11.35
N LEU A 63 5.84 15.09 11.58
CA LEU A 63 4.51 14.75 12.10
C LEU A 63 4.68 14.31 13.55
N ASN A 64 4.15 15.08 14.50
CA ASN A 64 4.34 14.84 15.93
C ASN A 64 5.82 14.59 16.32
N GLY A 65 6.75 15.35 15.72
CA GLY A 65 8.18 15.27 15.97
C GLY A 65 8.95 14.23 15.16
N THR A 66 8.28 13.31 14.47
CA THR A 66 8.86 12.27 13.62
C THR A 66 9.02 12.74 12.17
N ASP A 67 10.18 12.47 11.56
CA ASP A 67 10.41 12.80 10.16
C ASP A 67 9.52 11.92 9.24
N VAL A 68 8.78 12.60 8.37
CA VAL A 68 7.82 11.96 7.45
C VAL A 68 8.00 12.48 6.04
N VAL A 69 7.82 11.61 5.05
CA VAL A 69 7.56 11.97 3.67
C VAL A 69 6.18 11.44 3.27
N ALA A 70 5.29 12.33 2.87
CA ALA A 70 3.94 11.98 2.43
C ALA A 70 3.73 12.36 0.96
N ALA A 71 2.96 11.55 0.23
CA ALA A 71 2.66 11.83 -1.16
C ALA A 71 1.28 11.31 -1.57
N LYS A 72 0.61 12.07 -2.46
CA LYS A 72 -0.54 11.59 -3.22
C LYS A 72 -0.05 10.95 -4.50
N CYS A 73 -0.21 9.64 -4.65
CA CYS A 73 0.26 8.94 -5.85
C CYS A 73 -0.69 9.05 -7.05
N GLY A 74 -1.98 9.22 -6.84
CA GLY A 74 -3.03 8.98 -7.84
C GLY A 74 -3.54 7.54 -7.80
N VAL A 75 -4.72 7.32 -8.38
CA VAL A 75 -5.40 6.00 -8.37
C VAL A 75 -4.71 5.04 -9.32
N GLY A 76 -4.63 3.77 -8.90
CA GLY A 76 -4.19 2.63 -9.71
C GLY A 76 -2.72 2.24 -9.55
N LYS A 77 -2.43 1.03 -9.97
CA LYS A 77 -1.15 0.34 -9.70
C LYS A 77 0.08 1.05 -10.27
N VAL A 78 -0.02 1.58 -11.48
CA VAL A 78 1.11 2.27 -12.13
C VAL A 78 1.49 3.54 -11.37
N ASN A 79 0.51 4.35 -10.97
CA ASN A 79 0.71 5.56 -10.19
C ASN A 79 1.33 5.22 -8.82
N ALA A 80 0.79 4.21 -8.15
CA ALA A 80 1.28 3.74 -6.86
C ALA A 80 2.73 3.25 -6.94
N ALA A 81 3.06 2.43 -7.94
CA ALA A 81 4.41 1.90 -8.15
C ALA A 81 5.44 3.02 -8.44
N MET A 82 5.08 3.96 -9.33
CA MET A 82 5.93 5.11 -9.68
C MET A 82 6.23 5.98 -8.46
N CYS A 83 5.19 6.33 -7.69
CA CYS A 83 5.33 7.12 -6.47
C CYS A 83 6.22 6.41 -5.43
N THR A 84 5.99 5.11 -5.20
CA THR A 84 6.75 4.31 -4.24
C THR A 84 8.23 4.23 -4.64
N ALA A 85 8.52 3.96 -5.90
CA ALA A 85 9.90 3.90 -6.39
C ALA A 85 10.62 5.25 -6.23
N ALA A 86 9.97 6.36 -6.59
CA ALA A 86 10.52 7.70 -6.41
C ALA A 86 10.74 8.02 -4.92
N MET A 87 9.79 7.65 -4.04
CA MET A 87 9.91 7.85 -2.60
C MET A 87 11.10 7.08 -2.03
N ILE A 88 11.24 5.79 -2.33
CA ILE A 88 12.34 4.95 -1.82
C ILE A 88 13.69 5.48 -2.29
N LEU A 89 13.82 5.81 -3.58
CA LEU A 89 15.08 6.26 -4.16
C LEU A 89 15.57 7.60 -3.61
N ASN A 90 14.68 8.52 -3.32
CA ASN A 90 15.03 9.87 -2.91
C ASN A 90 15.08 10.08 -1.39
N TYR A 91 14.20 9.40 -0.65
CA TYR A 91 14.01 9.62 0.79
C TYR A 91 14.42 8.42 1.65
N ALA A 92 14.56 7.22 1.09
CA ALA A 92 14.95 5.98 1.77
C ALA A 92 14.18 5.75 3.09
N PRO A 93 12.84 5.74 3.10
CA PRO A 93 12.06 5.60 4.32
C PRO A 93 12.34 4.27 5.03
N SER A 94 12.29 4.26 6.38
CA SER A 94 12.44 3.06 7.20
C SER A 94 11.27 2.08 7.04
N VAL A 95 10.09 2.61 6.74
CA VAL A 95 8.87 1.87 6.39
C VAL A 95 8.03 2.72 5.44
N VAL A 96 7.32 2.08 4.52
CA VAL A 96 6.29 2.71 3.69
C VAL A 96 4.92 2.23 4.15
N ILE A 97 4.03 3.18 4.43
CA ILE A 97 2.63 2.92 4.78
C ILE A 97 1.76 3.40 3.63
N ASN A 98 1.05 2.47 3.00
CA ASN A 98 0.01 2.83 2.04
C ASN A 98 -1.33 2.91 2.79
N THR A 99 -1.88 4.11 2.85
CA THR A 99 -3.13 4.42 3.56
C THR A 99 -4.23 4.77 2.57
N GLY A 100 -5.46 4.50 2.93
CA GLY A 100 -6.61 4.85 2.12
C GLY A 100 -7.90 4.15 2.51
N VAL A 101 -8.86 4.21 1.60
CA VAL A 101 -10.16 3.54 1.74
C VAL A 101 -10.22 2.28 0.89
N ALA A 102 -11.17 1.38 1.19
CA ALA A 102 -11.37 0.14 0.45
C ALA A 102 -12.80 -0.39 0.59
N GLY A 103 -13.20 -1.23 -0.35
CA GLY A 103 -14.39 -2.06 -0.23
C GLY A 103 -14.16 -3.25 0.68
N GLY A 104 -15.06 -3.45 1.65
CA GLY A 104 -15.06 -4.59 2.56
C GLY A 104 -15.71 -5.81 1.90
N ILE A 105 -14.99 -6.95 1.87
CA ILE A 105 -15.50 -8.21 1.28
C ILE A 105 -15.40 -9.40 2.24
N GLY A 106 -14.69 -9.24 3.36
CA GLY A 106 -14.54 -10.28 4.38
C GLY A 106 -15.79 -10.46 5.25
N GLU A 107 -15.90 -11.64 5.86
CA GLU A 107 -16.96 -11.87 6.84
C GLU A 107 -16.76 -10.98 8.07
N GLY A 108 -17.80 -10.25 8.46
CA GLY A 108 -17.76 -9.31 9.59
C GLY A 108 -17.05 -7.99 9.30
N VAL A 109 -16.41 -7.81 8.15
CA VAL A 109 -15.82 -6.54 7.73
C VAL A 109 -16.94 -5.61 7.25
N LYS A 110 -17.06 -4.43 7.88
CA LYS A 110 -18.18 -3.49 7.66
C LYS A 110 -17.66 -2.09 7.40
N ILE A 111 -18.49 -1.25 6.77
CA ILE A 111 -18.23 0.18 6.63
C ILE A 111 -17.88 0.77 7.99
N GLY A 112 -16.83 1.57 8.04
CA GLY A 112 -16.29 2.17 9.27
C GLY A 112 -15.36 1.28 10.07
N ASN A 113 -15.07 0.03 9.62
CA ASN A 113 -13.99 -0.79 10.18
C ASN A 113 -12.63 -0.41 9.58
N MET A 114 -11.56 -0.89 10.21
CA MET A 114 -10.18 -0.82 9.72
C MET A 114 -9.71 -2.21 9.30
N VAL A 115 -9.03 -2.28 8.15
CA VAL A 115 -8.26 -3.45 7.73
C VAL A 115 -6.78 -3.12 7.71
N VAL A 116 -5.99 -3.89 8.44
CA VAL A 116 -4.53 -3.91 8.39
C VAL A 116 -4.09 -5.09 7.52
N ALA A 117 -3.30 -4.84 6.50
CA ALA A 117 -2.86 -5.89 5.60
C ALA A 117 -1.89 -6.85 6.30
N SER A 118 -2.22 -8.14 6.38
CA SER A 118 -1.22 -9.19 6.68
C SER A 118 -0.41 -9.53 5.43
N HIS A 119 -1.10 -9.57 4.29
CA HIS A 119 -0.56 -9.80 2.95
C HIS A 119 -1.34 -8.96 1.93
N THR A 120 -0.76 -8.78 0.76
CA THR A 120 -1.44 -8.22 -0.41
C THR A 120 -1.34 -9.15 -1.60
N VAL A 121 -2.33 -9.09 -2.49
CA VAL A 121 -2.33 -9.83 -3.75
C VAL A 121 -2.77 -8.94 -4.90
N GLN A 122 -2.15 -9.06 -6.07
CA GLN A 122 -2.63 -8.41 -7.29
C GLN A 122 -3.52 -9.38 -8.06
N TYR A 123 -4.84 -9.34 -7.82
CA TYR A 123 -5.80 -10.31 -8.35
C TYR A 123 -5.97 -10.27 -9.87
N ASP A 124 -5.62 -9.16 -10.50
CA ASP A 124 -5.71 -8.94 -11.95
C ASP A 124 -4.38 -9.22 -12.69
N TYR A 125 -3.33 -9.64 -11.97
CA TYR A 125 -2.11 -10.14 -12.58
C TYR A 125 -2.29 -11.62 -12.92
N ASP A 126 -2.43 -11.91 -14.20
CA ASP A 126 -2.79 -13.26 -14.69
C ASP A 126 -1.81 -13.75 -15.75
N THR A 127 -0.99 -14.71 -15.37
CA THR A 127 -0.06 -15.45 -16.24
C THR A 127 -0.40 -16.95 -16.26
N THR A 128 -1.63 -17.33 -15.93
CA THR A 128 -2.09 -18.73 -15.90
C THR A 128 -1.95 -19.44 -17.25
N ALA A 129 -2.03 -18.71 -18.35
CA ALA A 129 -1.82 -19.26 -19.69
C ALA A 129 -0.42 -19.85 -19.92
N ILE A 130 0.57 -19.47 -19.09
CA ILE A 130 1.92 -20.04 -19.12
C ILE A 130 2.22 -20.93 -17.92
N GLY A 131 1.19 -21.30 -17.14
CA GLY A 131 1.26 -22.28 -16.06
C GLY A 131 1.53 -21.70 -14.67
N GLU A 132 1.62 -20.40 -14.50
CA GLU A 132 1.80 -19.76 -13.20
C GLU A 132 0.46 -19.59 -12.48
N PRO A 133 0.43 -19.57 -11.14
CA PRO A 133 -0.79 -19.23 -10.40
C PRO A 133 -1.23 -17.80 -10.71
N LYS A 134 -2.53 -17.53 -10.66
CA LYS A 134 -3.06 -16.17 -10.75
C LYS A 134 -2.55 -15.30 -9.58
N GLY A 135 -2.22 -14.06 -9.85
CA GLY A 135 -1.60 -13.16 -8.86
C GLY A 135 -0.10 -13.39 -8.62
N PHE A 136 0.55 -14.29 -9.38
CA PHE A 136 1.95 -14.64 -9.19
C PHE A 136 2.87 -13.55 -9.74
N VAL A 137 3.48 -12.78 -8.86
CA VAL A 137 4.41 -11.69 -9.21
C VAL A 137 5.86 -12.05 -8.88
N MET A 138 6.80 -11.59 -9.70
CA MET A 138 8.23 -11.81 -9.47
C MET A 138 8.82 -10.76 -8.55
N ILE A 139 9.58 -11.21 -7.53
CA ILE A 139 10.41 -10.39 -6.66
C ILE A 139 11.87 -10.85 -6.82
N GLY A 140 12.61 -10.16 -7.65
CA GLY A 140 13.94 -10.61 -8.07
C GLY A 140 13.87 -11.92 -8.85
N SER A 141 14.44 -13.00 -8.30
CA SER A 141 14.42 -14.35 -8.90
C SER A 141 13.33 -15.26 -8.35
N GLU A 142 12.57 -14.81 -7.36
CA GLU A 142 11.53 -15.60 -6.69
C GLU A 142 10.15 -15.03 -7.04
N GLY A 143 9.16 -15.90 -7.17
CA GLY A 143 7.78 -15.51 -7.42
C GLY A 143 6.89 -15.82 -6.24
N VAL A 144 5.92 -14.95 -6.00
CA VAL A 144 4.94 -15.10 -4.91
C VAL A 144 3.55 -14.67 -5.36
N VAL A 145 2.51 -15.26 -4.81
CA VAL A 145 1.12 -14.83 -5.04
C VAL A 145 0.74 -13.74 -4.03
N GLN A 146 1.12 -13.92 -2.77
CA GLN A 146 0.81 -12.97 -1.71
C GLN A 146 2.10 -12.36 -1.14
N LEU A 147 2.17 -11.03 -1.14
CA LEU A 147 3.28 -10.28 -0.59
C LEU A 147 3.03 -10.01 0.90
N PRO A 148 3.91 -10.44 1.80
CA PRO A 148 3.77 -10.18 3.23
C PRO A 148 4.03 -8.71 3.56
N THR A 149 3.43 -8.25 4.63
CA THR A 149 3.66 -6.92 5.21
C THR A 149 4.56 -7.01 6.45
N SER A 150 4.95 -5.87 7.02
CA SER A 150 5.80 -5.83 8.20
C SER A 150 5.01 -6.08 9.48
N ALA A 151 5.04 -7.30 10.00
CA ALA A 151 4.28 -7.70 11.20
C ALA A 151 4.57 -6.80 12.42
N LYS A 152 5.82 -6.37 12.61
CA LYS A 152 6.20 -5.52 13.73
C LYS A 152 5.59 -4.10 13.65
N HIS A 153 5.51 -3.50 12.45
CA HIS A 153 4.85 -2.22 12.26
C HIS A 153 3.32 -2.37 12.29
N ASN A 154 2.80 -3.49 11.77
CA ASN A 154 1.37 -3.79 11.86
C ASN A 154 0.87 -3.84 13.30
N ALA A 155 1.64 -4.45 14.22
CA ALA A 155 1.25 -4.49 15.65
C ALA A 155 1.07 -3.09 16.26
N VAL A 156 1.90 -2.12 15.85
CA VAL A 156 1.71 -0.71 16.26
C VAL A 156 0.45 -0.14 15.64
N LEU A 157 0.24 -0.34 14.34
CA LEU A 157 -0.93 0.19 13.64
C LEU A 157 -2.24 -0.40 14.18
N GLU A 158 -2.29 -1.69 14.48
CA GLU A 158 -3.43 -2.38 15.10
C GLU A 158 -3.75 -1.79 16.48
N LYS A 159 -2.74 -1.62 17.33
CA LYS A 159 -2.87 -1.00 18.67
C LYS A 159 -3.51 0.39 18.63
N TYR A 160 -3.15 1.22 17.65
CA TYR A 160 -3.74 2.55 17.49
C TYR A 160 -5.10 2.50 16.79
N ALA A 161 -5.30 1.58 15.84
CA ALA A 161 -6.58 1.38 15.19
C ALA A 161 -7.68 0.97 16.19
N GLU A 162 -7.38 0.09 17.14
CA GLU A 162 -8.32 -0.35 18.19
C GLU A 162 -8.85 0.80 19.06
N LYS A 163 -8.15 1.94 19.14
CA LYS A 163 -8.61 3.12 19.88
C LYS A 163 -9.64 3.97 19.11
N ILE A 164 -9.63 3.88 17.78
CA ILE A 164 -10.39 4.77 16.88
C ILE A 164 -11.55 4.02 16.19
N TYR A 165 -11.35 2.74 15.91
CA TYR A 165 -12.29 1.93 15.13
C TYR A 165 -13.00 0.89 15.99
N ASN A 166 -14.31 0.72 15.75
CA ASN A 166 -15.13 -0.31 16.44
C ASN A 166 -14.88 -1.74 15.91
N GLY A 167 -14.05 -1.90 14.88
CA GLY A 167 -13.66 -3.18 14.31
C GLY A 167 -12.35 -3.02 13.58
N VAL A 168 -11.36 -3.81 13.99
CA VAL A 168 -10.04 -3.91 13.36
C VAL A 168 -9.86 -5.35 12.90
N HIS A 169 -9.54 -5.50 11.64
CA HIS A 169 -9.36 -6.81 11.00
C HIS A 169 -7.97 -6.88 10.38
N THR A 170 -7.30 -8.02 10.51
CA THR A 170 -6.03 -8.27 9.86
C THR A 170 -6.19 -9.39 8.83
N GLY A 171 -5.82 -9.13 7.58
CA GLY A 171 -6.01 -10.11 6.52
C GLY A 171 -5.47 -9.67 5.17
N VAL A 172 -5.85 -10.42 4.13
CA VAL A 172 -5.39 -10.17 2.76
C VAL A 172 -6.14 -9.00 2.14
N ILE A 173 -5.40 -8.04 1.56
CA ILE A 173 -5.95 -6.98 0.72
C ILE A 173 -5.73 -7.35 -0.74
N ALA A 174 -6.81 -7.39 -1.53
CA ALA A 174 -6.79 -7.68 -2.96
C ALA A 174 -6.73 -6.38 -3.77
N THR A 175 -5.69 -6.23 -4.59
CA THR A 175 -5.43 -5.05 -5.42
C THR A 175 -5.66 -5.34 -6.89
N GLY A 176 -6.28 -4.41 -7.61
CA GLY A 176 -6.38 -4.44 -9.07
C GLY A 176 -6.86 -3.12 -9.65
N ASP A 177 -6.60 -2.88 -10.93
CA ASP A 177 -6.99 -1.63 -11.60
C ASP A 177 -8.49 -1.64 -11.98
N ARG A 178 -9.34 -1.91 -10.97
CA ARG A 178 -10.80 -1.94 -11.09
C ARG A 178 -11.46 -1.48 -9.79
N PHE A 179 -12.39 -0.54 -9.89
CA PHE A 179 -13.36 -0.29 -8.80
C PHE A 179 -14.34 -1.46 -8.76
N VAL A 180 -14.29 -2.23 -7.67
CA VAL A 180 -15.13 -3.42 -7.51
C VAL A 180 -16.47 -3.04 -6.89
N ALA A 181 -17.56 -3.26 -7.64
CA ALA A 181 -18.93 -3.07 -7.21
C ALA A 181 -19.80 -4.25 -7.71
N ASP A 182 -19.32 -5.47 -7.48
CA ASP A 182 -19.91 -6.70 -7.99
C ASP A 182 -19.80 -7.81 -6.92
N PRO A 183 -20.92 -8.18 -6.26
CA PRO A 183 -20.91 -9.18 -5.20
C PRO A 183 -20.36 -10.55 -5.61
N ALA A 184 -20.61 -10.96 -6.86
CA ALA A 184 -20.10 -12.24 -7.36
C ALA A 184 -18.58 -12.23 -7.48
N PHE A 185 -18.03 -11.12 -7.96
CA PHE A 185 -16.60 -10.94 -8.04
C PHE A 185 -15.94 -10.84 -6.65
N CYS A 186 -16.59 -10.23 -5.69
CA CYS A 186 -16.13 -10.22 -4.29
C CYS A 186 -16.02 -11.62 -3.70
N LEU A 187 -17.03 -12.48 -3.94
CA LEU A 187 -17.01 -13.88 -3.53
C LEU A 187 -15.85 -14.64 -4.20
N GLN A 188 -15.57 -14.35 -5.46
CA GLN A 188 -14.42 -14.93 -6.16
C GLN A 188 -13.09 -14.51 -5.52
N LEU A 189 -12.88 -13.23 -5.22
CA LEU A 189 -11.66 -12.73 -4.57
C LEU A 189 -11.46 -13.37 -3.18
N LYS A 190 -12.56 -13.53 -2.42
CA LYS A 190 -12.54 -14.21 -1.14
C LYS A 190 -12.17 -15.69 -1.28
N ALA A 191 -12.78 -16.39 -2.23
CA ALA A 191 -12.54 -17.83 -2.44
C ALA A 191 -11.13 -18.12 -2.98
N GLU A 192 -10.63 -17.29 -3.89
CA GLU A 192 -9.36 -17.52 -4.59
C GLU A 192 -8.15 -17.08 -3.74
N PHE A 193 -8.26 -15.96 -3.02
CA PHE A 193 -7.13 -15.34 -2.32
C PHE A 193 -7.31 -15.21 -0.81
N GLY A 194 -8.48 -15.54 -0.25
CA GLY A 194 -8.80 -15.27 1.15
C GLY A 194 -8.90 -13.78 1.48
N ALA A 195 -9.16 -12.94 0.46
CA ALA A 195 -9.20 -11.49 0.62
C ALA A 195 -10.36 -11.04 1.51
N ILE A 196 -10.10 -10.05 2.37
CA ILE A 196 -11.09 -9.43 3.25
C ILE A 196 -11.44 -7.99 2.86
N SER A 197 -10.64 -7.37 1.99
CA SER A 197 -10.93 -6.08 1.36
C SER A 197 -10.32 -6.01 -0.04
N CYS A 198 -10.81 -5.07 -0.86
CA CYS A 198 -10.28 -4.84 -2.20
C CYS A 198 -10.14 -3.34 -2.48
N GLU A 199 -9.11 -2.99 -3.25
CA GLU A 199 -8.72 -1.62 -3.60
C GLU A 199 -7.79 -1.61 -4.83
N MET A 200 -7.07 -0.51 -5.11
CA MET A 200 -6.40 -0.34 -6.39
C MET A 200 -4.88 -0.07 -6.32
N GLU A 201 -4.22 -0.03 -5.15
CA GLU A 201 -2.81 0.41 -5.01
C GLU A 201 -1.91 -0.51 -4.18
N THR A 202 -2.42 -1.07 -3.07
CA THR A 202 -1.62 -1.70 -2.00
C THR A 202 -0.66 -2.77 -2.52
N GLY A 203 -1.12 -3.63 -3.43
CA GLY A 203 -0.29 -4.69 -4.01
C GLY A 203 0.87 -4.16 -4.85
N ALA A 204 0.69 -3.02 -5.54
CA ALA A 204 1.75 -2.40 -6.33
C ALA A 204 2.80 -1.73 -5.43
N VAL A 205 2.36 -1.02 -4.38
CA VAL A 205 3.26 -0.44 -3.36
C VAL A 205 4.07 -1.56 -2.69
N ALA A 206 3.40 -2.64 -2.26
CA ALA A 206 4.03 -3.79 -1.63
C ALA A 206 5.09 -4.45 -2.54
N GLN A 207 4.79 -4.63 -3.83
CA GLN A 207 5.72 -5.21 -4.78
C GLN A 207 6.99 -4.36 -4.93
N VAL A 208 6.85 -3.04 -5.07
CA VAL A 208 8.00 -2.13 -5.16
C VAL A 208 8.81 -2.14 -3.87
N CYS A 209 8.15 -2.13 -2.71
CA CYS A 209 8.81 -2.23 -1.40
C CYS A 209 9.56 -3.56 -1.25
N ALA A 210 8.97 -4.69 -1.63
CA ALA A 210 9.59 -6.01 -1.57
C ALA A 210 10.85 -6.10 -2.44
N VAL A 211 10.80 -5.59 -3.70
CA VAL A 211 11.96 -5.53 -4.60
C VAL A 211 13.09 -4.70 -3.99
N ASN A 212 12.76 -3.62 -3.28
CA ASN A 212 13.74 -2.71 -2.66
C ASN A 212 14.09 -3.08 -1.21
N LYS A 213 13.52 -4.17 -0.66
CA LYS A 213 13.71 -4.61 0.74
C LYS A 213 13.32 -3.53 1.76
N THR A 214 12.36 -2.69 1.43
CA THR A 214 11.80 -1.67 2.31
C THR A 214 10.60 -2.26 3.06
N PRO A 215 10.54 -2.19 4.39
CA PRO A 215 9.37 -2.59 5.16
C PRO A 215 8.09 -1.88 4.67
N PHE A 216 6.98 -2.61 4.66
CA PHE A 216 5.72 -2.13 4.11
C PHE A 216 4.54 -2.47 5.01
N CYS A 217 3.57 -1.56 5.10
CA CYS A 217 2.26 -1.76 5.72
C CYS A 217 1.14 -1.21 4.83
N GLY A 218 0.00 -1.88 4.81
CA GLY A 218 -1.23 -1.42 4.15
C GLY A 218 -2.33 -1.19 5.17
N LEU A 219 -2.96 0.00 5.12
CA LEU A 219 -4.09 0.37 5.95
C LEU A 219 -5.27 0.73 5.08
N ARG A 220 -6.44 0.17 5.37
CA ARG A 220 -7.68 0.49 4.65
C ARG A 220 -8.85 0.70 5.60
N ALA A 221 -9.36 1.93 5.63
CA ALA A 221 -10.64 2.22 6.26
C ALA A 221 -11.76 1.81 5.28
N ILE A 222 -12.69 1.00 5.74
CA ILE A 222 -13.75 0.49 4.88
C ILE A 222 -14.79 1.58 4.62
N SER A 223 -14.91 1.97 3.36
CA SER A 223 -15.82 3.02 2.87
C SER A 223 -17.09 2.47 2.25
N ASP A 224 -17.05 1.24 1.75
CA ASP A 224 -18.14 0.58 1.05
C ASP A 224 -18.06 -0.95 1.21
N ASN A 225 -19.10 -1.64 0.77
CA ASN A 225 -19.19 -3.10 0.84
C ASN A 225 -18.82 -3.79 -0.50
N ALA A 226 -18.26 -3.06 -1.46
CA ALA A 226 -17.92 -3.54 -2.80
C ALA A 226 -19.09 -4.29 -3.49
N ASN A 227 -20.32 -3.89 -3.20
CA ASN A 227 -21.56 -4.45 -3.75
C ASN A 227 -22.21 -3.46 -4.76
N ASP A 228 -23.45 -3.74 -5.17
CA ASP A 228 -24.18 -2.89 -6.13
C ASP A 228 -24.38 -1.44 -5.65
N GLU A 229 -24.30 -1.19 -4.34
CA GLU A 229 -24.39 0.15 -3.72
C GLU A 229 -23.01 0.76 -3.44
N GLY A 230 -21.92 0.06 -3.76
CA GLY A 230 -20.54 0.43 -3.40
C GLY A 230 -20.13 1.83 -3.83
N SER A 231 -20.61 2.32 -4.98
CA SER A 231 -20.30 3.68 -5.44
C SER A 231 -21.00 4.76 -4.59
N VAL A 232 -22.23 4.52 -4.16
CA VAL A 232 -23.01 5.44 -3.30
C VAL A 232 -22.42 5.46 -1.89
N ASP A 233 -22.08 4.29 -1.36
CA ASP A 233 -21.40 4.15 -0.08
C ASP A 233 -20.05 4.88 -0.09
N PHE A 234 -19.26 4.68 -1.15
CA PHE A 234 -17.98 5.35 -1.33
C PHE A 234 -18.12 6.88 -1.29
N GLU A 235 -19.03 7.47 -2.07
CA GLU A 235 -19.27 8.91 -2.08
C GLU A 235 -19.67 9.45 -0.70
N THR A 236 -20.40 8.64 0.07
CA THR A 236 -20.91 9.03 1.38
C THR A 236 -19.85 8.92 2.47
N PHE A 237 -19.07 7.85 2.48
CA PHE A 237 -18.22 7.48 3.63
C PHE A 237 -16.72 7.68 3.42
N ALA A 238 -16.23 7.80 2.17
CA ALA A 238 -14.79 7.86 1.88
C ALA A 238 -14.08 8.98 2.66
N LYS A 239 -14.67 10.17 2.73
CA LYS A 239 -14.06 11.32 3.42
C LYS A 239 -13.90 11.04 4.93
N SER A 240 -14.96 10.62 5.60
CA SER A 240 -14.91 10.35 7.05
C SER A 240 -14.00 9.16 7.38
N SER A 241 -13.94 8.17 6.49
CA SER A 241 -13.05 7.01 6.61
C SER A 241 -11.58 7.44 6.49
N ALA A 242 -11.27 8.29 5.51
CA ALA A 242 -9.93 8.84 5.33
C ALA A 242 -9.49 9.72 6.52
N GLU A 243 -10.37 10.57 7.05
CA GLU A 243 -10.09 11.43 8.21
C GLU A 243 -9.67 10.61 9.45
N LYS A 244 -10.38 9.52 9.75
CA LYS A 244 -10.02 8.60 10.85
C LYS A 244 -8.67 7.90 10.61
N CYS A 245 -8.37 7.52 9.38
CA CYS A 245 -7.08 6.92 9.04
C CYS A 245 -5.92 7.90 9.24
N ILE A 246 -6.14 9.17 8.91
CA ILE A 246 -5.18 10.26 9.17
C ILE A 246 -4.95 10.46 10.68
N GLU A 247 -6.01 10.43 11.49
CA GLU A 247 -5.92 10.51 12.95
C GLU A 247 -5.08 9.36 13.52
N LEU A 248 -5.35 8.13 13.10
CA LEU A 248 -4.57 6.95 13.46
C LEU A 248 -3.09 7.15 13.18
N LEU A 249 -2.74 7.59 11.97
CA LEU A 249 -1.34 7.75 11.57
C LEU A 249 -0.64 8.85 12.35
N LYS A 250 -1.32 9.96 12.67
CA LYS A 250 -0.77 11.03 13.51
C LYS A 250 -0.38 10.51 14.89
N ASP A 251 -1.20 9.64 15.47
CA ASP A 251 -0.96 9.10 16.80
C ASP A 251 0.09 7.99 16.80
N ALA A 252 0.13 7.17 15.75
CA ALA A 252 1.02 6.01 15.66
C ALA A 252 2.46 6.35 15.25
N VAL A 253 2.67 7.48 14.53
CA VAL A 253 3.91 7.77 13.82
C VAL A 253 5.16 7.76 14.72
N GLY A 254 5.04 8.21 15.97
CA GLY A 254 6.14 8.21 16.93
C GLY A 254 6.61 6.79 17.25
N GLU A 255 5.68 5.91 17.61
CA GLU A 255 5.99 4.51 17.97
C GLU A 255 6.43 3.70 16.73
N LEU A 256 5.87 3.97 15.55
CA LEU A 256 6.30 3.35 14.30
C LEU A 256 7.79 3.62 13.99
N ASN A 257 8.29 4.79 14.35
CA ASN A 257 9.68 5.17 14.15
C ASN A 257 10.65 4.44 15.12
N GLU A 258 10.16 3.94 16.23
CA GLU A 258 10.96 3.19 17.23
C GLU A 258 11.08 1.70 16.89
N VAL A 259 10.27 1.20 15.95
CA VAL A 259 10.28 -0.19 15.51
C VAL A 259 11.41 -0.43 14.51
N GLN A 260 12.45 -1.15 14.93
CA GLN A 260 13.62 -1.53 14.11
C GLN A 260 13.50 -2.94 13.50
#